data_32472b41a78db172ee722b4d5511e235
#
_entry.id   32472b41a78db172ee722b4d5511e235
#
_cell.length_a   1.000
_cell.length_b   1.000
_cell.length_c   1.000
_cell.angle_alpha   90.00
_cell.angle_beta   90.00
_cell.angle_gamma   90.00
#
_symmetry.space_group_name_H-M   'P 1'
#
loop_
_entity.id
_entity.type
_entity.pdbx_description
1 polymer ?
#
loop_
_entity_poly.entity_id
_entity_poly.type
_entity_poly.pdbx_seq_one_letter_code
_entity_poly.pdbx_strand_id
1 'polypeptide(L)'
;MENTMKNYEDVDSWKTIMFLYNSALKEVGTKLEILNDEFQHVHKYNPIEHIKTRIKTPESIVKKLRRYGYEISIENMVKYINDIAGVRLICSFTSDIYRLAEMIGNQSDLKVLSIKDFIKNPKESGYKSYHMLVSVPIFLSDSVVDTKVEIQIRTIAMDFWASLEHKIYYKFEGDAPEYISRDLRECAEMVSTLDEKMLSLNEAIKECLEKQEELNISTKTKETNRQDQRVLQGLD
;
A
#
# COMPACT_ATOMS: atom_id res chain seq x y z
N MET A 1 0.11 -35.93 -4.13
CA MET A 1 0.61 -34.70 -4.78
C MET A 1 0.96 -34.89 -6.26
N GLU A 2 0.73 -36.03 -6.84
CA GLU A 2 1.22 -36.43 -8.17
C GLU A 2 0.27 -36.21 -9.37
N ASN A 3 -0.86 -35.54 -9.18
CA ASN A 3 -1.88 -35.48 -10.24
C ASN A 3 -2.22 -34.04 -10.71
N THR A 4 -1.32 -33.04 -10.53
CA THR A 4 -1.67 -31.64 -10.77
C THR A 4 -0.92 -31.01 -11.96
N MET A 5 0.10 -31.64 -12.52
CA MET A 5 0.81 -31.13 -13.69
C MET A 5 1.11 -32.32 -14.66
N LYS A 6 0.25 -32.47 -15.65
CA LYS A 6 0.32 -33.63 -16.55
C LYS A 6 1.22 -33.51 -17.79
N ASN A 7 1.76 -32.29 -18.10
CA ASN A 7 2.60 -32.11 -19.30
C ASN A 7 3.81 -31.22 -19.00
N TYR A 8 4.96 -31.57 -19.62
CA TYR A 8 6.20 -30.79 -19.57
C TYR A 8 6.01 -29.34 -20.10
N GLU A 9 5.15 -29.14 -21.08
CA GLU A 9 4.77 -27.83 -21.61
C GLU A 9 4.11 -26.95 -20.53
N ASP A 10 3.28 -27.52 -19.67
CA ASP A 10 2.64 -26.78 -18.54
C ASP A 10 3.66 -26.36 -17.49
N VAL A 11 4.71 -27.16 -17.25
CA VAL A 11 5.75 -26.83 -16.27
C VAL A 11 6.60 -25.65 -16.72
N ASP A 12 7.00 -25.63 -17.99
CA ASP A 12 7.81 -24.55 -18.55
C ASP A 12 6.96 -23.25 -18.68
N SER A 13 5.70 -23.38 -19.06
CA SER A 13 4.76 -22.27 -19.07
C SER A 13 4.52 -21.71 -17.67
N TRP A 14 4.42 -22.55 -16.63
CA TRP A 14 4.31 -22.10 -15.23
C TRP A 14 5.55 -21.34 -14.77
N LYS A 15 6.74 -21.83 -15.04
CA LYS A 15 8.00 -21.15 -14.70
C LYS A 15 8.10 -19.79 -15.39
N THR A 16 7.73 -19.72 -16.65
CA THR A 16 7.71 -18.48 -17.44
C THR A 16 6.75 -17.45 -16.85
N ILE A 17 5.54 -17.87 -16.50
CA ILE A 17 4.56 -16.97 -15.88
C ILE A 17 5.04 -16.51 -14.51
N MET A 18 5.59 -17.40 -13.68
CA MET A 18 6.11 -17.00 -12.36
C MET A 18 7.33 -16.08 -12.47
N PHE A 19 8.15 -16.24 -13.51
CA PHE A 19 9.23 -15.31 -13.84
C PHE A 19 8.67 -13.90 -14.15
N LEU A 20 7.62 -13.79 -14.97
CA LEU A 20 6.98 -12.53 -15.30
C LEU A 20 6.42 -11.82 -14.05
N TYR A 21 5.73 -12.55 -13.18
CA TYR A 21 5.21 -11.97 -11.92
C TYR A 21 6.33 -11.54 -10.96
N ASN A 22 7.44 -12.30 -10.89
CA ASN A 22 8.61 -11.89 -10.12
C ASN A 22 9.26 -10.62 -10.71
N SER A 23 9.34 -10.52 -12.04
CA SER A 23 9.87 -9.34 -12.72
C SER A 23 8.98 -8.12 -12.48
N ALA A 24 7.66 -8.28 -12.61
CA ALA A 24 6.70 -7.22 -12.31
C ALA A 24 6.78 -6.73 -10.85
N LEU A 25 6.98 -7.67 -9.92
CA LEU A 25 7.14 -7.33 -8.51
C LEU A 25 8.42 -6.53 -8.25
N LYS A 26 9.52 -6.84 -8.95
CA LYS A 26 10.76 -6.07 -8.88
C LYS A 26 10.59 -4.67 -9.45
N GLU A 27 9.95 -4.53 -10.61
CA GLU A 27 9.69 -3.22 -11.22
C GLU A 27 8.86 -2.31 -10.30
N VAL A 28 7.73 -2.79 -9.83
CA VAL A 28 6.86 -2.03 -8.92
C VAL A 28 7.55 -1.79 -7.58
N GLY A 29 8.26 -2.79 -7.04
CA GLY A 29 9.02 -2.66 -5.79
C GLY A 29 10.07 -1.57 -5.87
N THR A 30 10.90 -1.57 -6.92
CA THR A 30 11.94 -0.54 -7.15
C THR A 30 11.34 0.86 -7.28
N LYS A 31 10.21 1.01 -7.98
CA LYS A 31 9.52 2.31 -8.07
C LYS A 31 9.09 2.86 -6.72
N LEU A 32 8.55 1.99 -5.86
CA LEU A 32 8.13 2.39 -4.52
C LEU A 32 9.33 2.67 -3.60
N GLU A 33 10.44 1.94 -3.76
CA GLU A 33 11.70 2.22 -3.07
C GLU A 33 12.26 3.58 -3.48
N ILE A 34 12.26 3.92 -4.78
CA ILE A 34 12.67 5.24 -5.27
C ILE A 34 11.79 6.35 -4.69
N LEU A 35 10.46 6.16 -4.64
CA LEU A 35 9.57 7.13 -3.99
C LEU A 35 9.89 7.29 -2.50
N ASN A 36 10.15 6.20 -1.80
CA ASN A 36 10.54 6.23 -0.39
C ASN A 36 11.86 6.99 -0.18
N ASP A 37 12.85 6.74 -1.03
CA ASP A 37 14.15 7.42 -0.98
C ASP A 37 14.00 8.91 -1.29
N GLU A 38 13.16 9.29 -2.25
CA GLU A 38 12.84 10.69 -2.56
C GLU A 38 12.23 11.38 -1.32
N PHE A 39 11.24 10.77 -0.68
CA PHE A 39 10.65 11.33 0.54
C PHE A 39 11.66 11.49 1.66
N GLN A 40 12.58 10.54 1.84
CA GLN A 40 13.60 10.60 2.88
C GLN A 40 14.65 11.69 2.64
N HIS A 41 15.02 11.94 1.39
CA HIS A 41 16.16 12.82 1.07
C HIS A 41 15.75 14.21 0.59
N VAL A 42 14.57 14.35 0.01
CA VAL A 42 14.13 15.60 -0.63
C VAL A 42 13.01 16.29 0.15
N HIS A 43 12.15 15.53 0.80
CA HIS A 43 10.98 16.07 1.50
C HIS A 43 11.18 16.12 3.00
N LYS A 44 10.50 17.08 3.68
CA LYS A 44 10.51 17.20 5.14
C LYS A 44 9.77 16.07 5.85
N TYR A 45 8.94 15.32 5.12
CA TYR A 45 8.07 14.26 5.68
C TYR A 45 8.03 13.07 4.73
N ASN A 46 8.33 11.90 5.26
CA ASN A 46 8.17 10.63 4.55
C ASN A 46 6.89 9.93 5.03
N PRO A 47 5.89 9.73 4.16
CA PRO A 47 4.67 9.01 4.52
C PRO A 47 4.85 7.49 4.56
N ILE A 48 5.94 6.94 4.01
CA ILE A 48 6.17 5.50 3.85
C ILE A 48 6.96 4.97 5.04
N GLU A 49 6.36 4.03 5.75
CA GLU A 49 6.97 3.33 6.88
C GLU A 49 7.65 2.03 6.46
N HIS A 50 6.94 1.22 5.66
CA HIS A 50 7.44 -0.08 5.19
C HIS A 50 6.91 -0.43 3.82
N ILE A 51 7.77 -1.07 3.01
CA ILE A 51 7.42 -1.71 1.74
C ILE A 51 7.68 -3.21 1.91
N LYS A 52 6.65 -4.04 1.68
CA LYS A 52 6.76 -5.50 1.72
C LYS A 52 6.27 -6.09 0.40
N THR A 53 7.07 -6.93 -0.20
CA THR A 53 6.75 -7.61 -1.44
C THR A 53 6.51 -9.09 -1.21
N ARG A 54 5.61 -9.70 -1.98
CA ARG A 54 5.29 -11.12 -1.87
C ARG A 54 4.86 -11.68 -3.20
N ILE A 55 5.43 -12.84 -3.54
CA ILE A 55 4.88 -13.75 -4.56
C ILE A 55 4.00 -14.80 -3.86
N LYS A 56 2.82 -15.03 -4.40
CA LYS A 56 1.92 -16.07 -3.93
C LYS A 56 2.45 -17.45 -4.32
N THR A 57 2.47 -18.39 -3.37
CA THR A 57 2.98 -19.74 -3.66
C THR A 57 2.05 -20.50 -4.60
N PRO A 58 2.58 -21.43 -5.41
CA PRO A 58 1.78 -22.27 -6.30
C PRO A 58 0.62 -22.97 -5.60
N GLU A 59 0.85 -23.51 -4.42
CA GLU A 59 -0.19 -24.19 -3.61
C GLU A 59 -1.33 -23.22 -3.24
N SER A 60 -0.97 -21.98 -2.88
CA SER A 60 -1.93 -20.93 -2.53
C SER A 60 -2.74 -20.48 -3.75
N ILE A 61 -2.14 -20.45 -4.95
CA ILE A 61 -2.81 -20.15 -6.21
C ILE A 61 -3.83 -21.25 -6.52
N VAL A 62 -3.40 -22.51 -6.50
CA VAL A 62 -4.25 -23.68 -6.73
C VAL A 62 -5.41 -23.73 -5.73
N LYS A 63 -5.14 -23.53 -4.43
CA LYS A 63 -6.18 -23.47 -3.40
C LYS A 63 -7.21 -22.36 -3.69
N LYS A 64 -6.76 -21.21 -4.18
CA LYS A 64 -7.64 -20.08 -4.51
C LYS A 64 -8.49 -20.35 -5.75
N LEU A 65 -7.93 -20.93 -6.81
CA LEU A 65 -8.68 -21.35 -8.01
C LEU A 65 -9.78 -22.35 -7.65
N ARG A 66 -9.43 -23.41 -6.88
CA ARG A 66 -10.42 -24.38 -6.40
C ARG A 66 -11.54 -23.76 -5.60
N ARG A 67 -11.22 -22.81 -4.69
CA ARG A 67 -12.23 -22.10 -3.88
C ARG A 67 -13.21 -21.29 -4.74
N TYR A 68 -12.75 -20.81 -5.90
CA TYR A 68 -13.58 -20.05 -6.85
C TYR A 68 -14.30 -20.95 -7.86
N GLY A 69 -14.07 -22.28 -7.83
CA GLY A 69 -14.69 -23.23 -8.75
C GLY A 69 -14.05 -23.24 -10.15
N TYR A 70 -12.84 -22.72 -10.30
CA TYR A 70 -12.13 -22.70 -11.58
C TYR A 70 -11.20 -23.90 -11.73
N GLU A 71 -11.07 -24.38 -12.97
CA GLU A 71 -10.04 -25.35 -13.33
C GLU A 71 -8.64 -24.80 -13.10
N ILE A 72 -7.71 -25.72 -12.76
CA ILE A 72 -6.30 -25.38 -12.55
C ILE A 72 -5.64 -25.28 -13.91
N SER A 73 -5.55 -24.07 -14.44
CA SER A 73 -4.85 -23.77 -15.69
C SER A 73 -4.12 -22.44 -15.56
N ILE A 74 -3.11 -22.22 -16.39
CA ILE A 74 -2.38 -20.95 -16.46
C ILE A 74 -3.31 -19.82 -16.88
N GLU A 75 -4.19 -20.08 -17.85
CA GLU A 75 -5.17 -19.09 -18.30
C GLU A 75 -6.06 -18.62 -17.15
N ASN A 76 -6.64 -19.55 -16.38
CA ASN A 76 -7.48 -19.21 -15.24
C ASN A 76 -6.69 -18.52 -14.12
N MET A 77 -5.44 -18.90 -13.91
CA MET A 77 -4.54 -18.26 -12.97
C MET A 77 -4.33 -16.78 -13.34
N VAL A 78 -3.92 -16.51 -14.57
CA VAL A 78 -3.67 -15.14 -15.06
C VAL A 78 -4.97 -14.31 -15.06
N LYS A 79 -6.09 -14.93 -15.43
CA LYS A 79 -7.38 -14.23 -15.53
C LYS A 79 -7.99 -13.87 -14.19
N TYR A 80 -8.01 -14.81 -13.24
CA TYR A 80 -8.81 -14.70 -12.01
C TYR A 80 -8.01 -14.44 -10.74
N ILE A 81 -6.69 -14.72 -10.72
CA ILE A 81 -5.87 -14.50 -9.52
C ILE A 81 -5.07 -13.20 -9.69
N ASN A 82 -5.54 -12.15 -9.04
CA ASN A 82 -4.95 -10.82 -9.16
C ASN A 82 -3.83 -10.53 -8.15
N ASP A 83 -3.67 -11.37 -7.12
CA ASP A 83 -2.71 -11.23 -6.03
C ASP A 83 -1.54 -12.22 -6.09
N ILE A 84 -1.13 -12.61 -7.32
CA ILE A 84 0.05 -13.46 -7.53
C ILE A 84 1.30 -12.69 -7.15
N ALA A 85 1.51 -11.50 -7.73
CA ALA A 85 2.48 -10.52 -7.27
C ALA A 85 1.76 -9.50 -6.41
N GLY A 86 2.21 -9.31 -5.18
CA GLY A 86 1.61 -8.39 -4.22
C GLY A 86 2.65 -7.50 -3.57
N VAL A 87 2.36 -6.20 -3.50
CA VAL A 87 3.11 -5.23 -2.71
C VAL A 87 2.20 -4.73 -1.59
N ARG A 88 2.76 -4.65 -0.38
CA ARG A 88 2.12 -3.99 0.74
C ARG A 88 2.93 -2.77 1.12
N LEU A 89 2.28 -1.62 1.01
CA LEU A 89 2.81 -0.31 1.35
C LEU A 89 2.17 0.14 2.66
N ILE A 90 2.97 0.32 3.68
CA ILE A 90 2.53 0.78 5.00
C ILE A 90 2.89 2.25 5.14
N CYS A 91 1.93 3.07 5.52
CA CYS A 91 2.11 4.50 5.74
C CYS A 91 1.64 4.92 7.15
N SER A 92 2.01 6.13 7.54
CA SER A 92 1.74 6.64 8.87
C SER A 92 0.26 6.94 9.10
N PHE A 93 -0.40 7.63 8.15
CA PHE A 93 -1.76 8.15 8.34
C PHE A 93 -2.67 7.81 7.15
N THR A 94 -3.99 7.84 7.41
CA THR A 94 -5.00 7.54 6.38
C THR A 94 -4.94 8.52 5.20
N SER A 95 -4.63 9.81 5.43
CA SER A 95 -4.42 10.80 4.37
C SER A 95 -3.28 10.43 3.41
N ASP A 96 -2.21 9.81 3.94
CA ASP A 96 -1.06 9.38 3.14
C ASP A 96 -1.42 8.25 2.18
N ILE A 97 -2.39 7.40 2.53
CA ILE A 97 -2.86 6.31 1.65
C ILE A 97 -3.34 6.88 0.32
N TYR A 98 -4.21 7.88 0.38
CA TYR A 98 -4.79 8.46 -0.84
C TYR A 98 -3.76 9.24 -1.65
N ARG A 99 -2.87 9.97 -0.98
CA ARG A 99 -1.76 10.69 -1.62
C ARG A 99 -0.82 9.74 -2.35
N LEU A 100 -0.40 8.65 -1.69
CA LEU A 100 0.46 7.63 -2.31
C LEU A 100 -0.24 6.91 -3.46
N ALA A 101 -1.53 6.58 -3.31
CA ALA A 101 -2.33 5.95 -4.36
C ALA A 101 -2.42 6.84 -5.61
N GLU A 102 -2.62 8.14 -5.45
CA GLU A 102 -2.63 9.12 -6.55
C GLU A 102 -1.27 9.20 -7.23
N MET A 103 -0.17 9.32 -6.47
CA MET A 103 1.20 9.37 -7.03
C MET A 103 1.55 8.11 -7.81
N ILE A 104 1.20 6.93 -7.30
CA ILE A 104 1.40 5.66 -7.99
C ILE A 104 0.54 5.60 -9.26
N GLY A 105 -0.71 6.03 -9.18
CA GLY A 105 -1.64 6.02 -10.32
C GLY A 105 -1.26 6.97 -11.45
N ASN A 106 -0.50 8.02 -11.16
CA ASN A 106 -0.01 9.01 -12.13
C ASN A 106 1.30 8.63 -12.82
N GLN A 107 1.93 7.48 -12.44
CA GLN A 107 3.12 7.00 -13.14
C GLN A 107 2.75 6.52 -14.54
N SER A 108 3.43 7.04 -15.56
CA SER A 108 3.08 6.83 -16.98
C SER A 108 3.22 5.39 -17.47
N ASP A 109 4.03 4.59 -16.78
CA ASP A 109 4.31 3.19 -17.10
C ASP A 109 3.52 2.20 -16.21
N LEU A 110 2.64 2.69 -15.33
CA LEU A 110 1.69 1.88 -14.57
C LEU A 110 0.28 2.15 -15.06
N LYS A 111 -0.43 1.09 -15.43
CA LYS A 111 -1.84 1.17 -15.80
C LYS A 111 -2.71 0.68 -14.65
N VAL A 112 -3.49 1.56 -14.04
CA VAL A 112 -4.46 1.17 -13.02
C VAL A 112 -5.61 0.40 -13.68
N LEU A 113 -5.81 -0.87 -13.28
CA LEU A 113 -6.85 -1.75 -13.79
C LEU A 113 -8.11 -1.71 -12.93
N SER A 114 -7.95 -1.66 -11.61
CA SER A 114 -9.08 -1.53 -10.68
C SER A 114 -8.62 -1.02 -9.31
N ILE A 115 -9.56 -0.39 -8.61
CA ILE A 115 -9.38 0.09 -7.24
C ILE A 115 -10.49 -0.50 -6.36
N LYS A 116 -10.13 -0.94 -5.13
CA LYS A 116 -11.08 -1.32 -4.08
C LYS A 116 -10.72 -0.57 -2.81
N ASP A 117 -11.55 0.36 -2.45
CA ASP A 117 -11.39 1.18 -1.25
C ASP A 117 -12.16 0.54 -0.08
N PHE A 118 -11.46 -0.34 0.67
CA PHE A 118 -11.99 -0.94 1.88
C PHE A 118 -11.82 -0.04 3.11
N ILE A 119 -11.32 1.20 2.95
CA ILE A 119 -11.31 2.20 4.01
C ILE A 119 -12.69 2.84 4.10
N LYS A 120 -13.22 3.25 2.94
CA LYS A 120 -14.58 3.81 2.82
C LYS A 120 -15.66 2.75 2.95
N ASN A 121 -15.40 1.54 2.44
CA ASN A 121 -16.33 0.42 2.44
C ASN A 121 -15.65 -0.81 3.09
N PRO A 122 -15.50 -0.88 4.42
CA PRO A 122 -14.86 -1.99 5.10
C PRO A 122 -15.56 -3.32 4.81
N LYS A 123 -14.80 -4.42 4.87
CA LYS A 123 -15.41 -5.74 4.82
C LYS A 123 -16.21 -6.02 6.10
N GLU A 124 -17.10 -7.01 6.05
CA GLU A 124 -17.91 -7.44 7.19
C GLU A 124 -17.06 -7.80 8.43
N SER A 125 -15.82 -8.27 8.24
CA SER A 125 -14.88 -8.55 9.32
C SER A 125 -14.28 -7.30 9.98
N GLY A 126 -14.53 -6.09 9.45
CA GLY A 126 -13.88 -4.85 9.86
C GLY A 126 -12.55 -4.56 9.13
N TYR A 127 -12.13 -5.43 8.19
CA TYR A 127 -10.90 -5.24 7.42
C TYR A 127 -10.92 -3.94 6.63
N LYS A 128 -9.87 -3.12 6.80
CA LYS A 128 -9.62 -1.88 6.06
C LYS A 128 -8.30 -1.96 5.30
N SER A 129 -8.28 -1.49 4.07
CA SER A 129 -7.09 -1.35 3.20
C SER A 129 -7.50 -0.68 1.89
N TYR A 130 -6.59 0.02 1.24
CA TYR A 130 -6.78 0.50 -0.13
C TYR A 130 -6.05 -0.44 -1.08
N HIS A 131 -6.77 -1.03 -2.04
CA HIS A 131 -6.21 -1.98 -3.00
C HIS A 131 -6.21 -1.38 -4.39
N MET A 132 -5.05 -1.38 -5.03
CA MET A 132 -4.89 -1.05 -6.45
C MET A 132 -4.42 -2.29 -7.19
N LEU A 133 -5.10 -2.65 -8.24
CA LEU A 133 -4.60 -3.61 -9.21
C LEU A 133 -3.99 -2.81 -10.37
N VAL A 134 -2.70 -2.95 -10.56
CA VAL A 134 -1.97 -2.29 -11.65
C VAL A 134 -1.44 -3.31 -12.65
N SER A 135 -1.22 -2.87 -13.88
CA SER A 135 -0.45 -3.58 -14.90
C SER A 135 0.82 -2.82 -15.18
N VAL A 136 1.95 -3.52 -15.21
CA VAL A 136 3.27 -2.98 -15.55
C VAL A 136 3.84 -3.72 -16.75
N PRO A 137 4.39 -3.02 -17.77
CA PRO A 137 5.02 -3.66 -18.91
C PRO A 137 6.38 -4.24 -18.52
N ILE A 138 6.58 -5.52 -18.76
CA ILE A 138 7.85 -6.22 -18.58
C ILE A 138 8.54 -6.33 -19.93
N PHE A 139 9.64 -5.60 -20.08
CA PHE A 139 10.45 -5.62 -21.29
C PHE A 139 11.37 -6.83 -21.27
N LEU A 140 11.14 -7.77 -22.18
CA LEU A 140 11.98 -8.92 -22.43
C LEU A 140 12.90 -8.65 -23.63
N SER A 141 13.74 -9.63 -23.97
CA SER A 141 14.69 -9.51 -25.08
C SER A 141 14.04 -9.28 -26.45
N ASP A 142 12.85 -9.80 -26.65
CA ASP A 142 12.14 -9.84 -27.94
C ASP A 142 10.65 -9.45 -27.85
N SER A 143 10.15 -9.17 -26.65
CA SER A 143 8.74 -8.91 -26.43
C SER A 143 8.49 -8.03 -25.21
N VAL A 144 7.27 -7.48 -25.11
CA VAL A 144 6.79 -6.76 -23.93
C VAL A 144 5.54 -7.45 -23.43
N VAL A 145 5.50 -7.77 -22.13
CA VAL A 145 4.38 -8.49 -21.51
C VAL A 145 3.82 -7.68 -20.34
N ASP A 146 2.57 -7.27 -20.47
CA ASP A 146 1.84 -6.60 -19.41
C ASP A 146 1.51 -7.57 -18.27
N THR A 147 1.99 -7.28 -17.06
CA THR A 147 1.85 -8.18 -15.92
C THR A 147 1.19 -7.46 -14.74
N LYS A 148 0.23 -8.14 -14.09
CA LYS A 148 -0.54 -7.58 -12.98
C LYS A 148 0.21 -7.62 -11.66
N VAL A 149 0.09 -6.56 -10.86
CA VAL A 149 0.55 -6.48 -9.48
C VAL A 149 -0.57 -5.89 -8.61
N GLU A 150 -0.86 -6.51 -7.48
CA GLU A 150 -1.77 -5.94 -6.47
C GLU A 150 -0.95 -5.11 -5.47
N ILE A 151 -1.28 -3.82 -5.34
CA ILE A 151 -0.70 -2.93 -4.35
C ILE A 151 -1.74 -2.71 -3.25
N GLN A 152 -1.40 -3.09 -2.01
CA GLN A 152 -2.23 -2.90 -0.83
C GLN A 152 -1.60 -1.78 0.01
N ILE A 153 -2.31 -0.66 0.17
CA ILE A 153 -1.86 0.48 0.96
C ILE A 153 -2.66 0.50 2.26
N ARG A 154 -1.96 0.61 3.40
CA ARG A 154 -2.52 0.57 4.75
C ARG A 154 -1.80 1.53 5.66
N THR A 155 -2.46 1.95 6.74
CA THR A 155 -1.75 2.51 7.88
C THR A 155 -1.09 1.40 8.72
N ILE A 156 -0.20 1.79 9.63
CA ILE A 156 0.39 0.89 10.64
C ILE A 156 -0.73 0.15 11.41
N ALA A 157 -1.76 0.88 11.83
CA ALA A 157 -2.88 0.34 12.59
C ALA A 157 -3.70 -0.68 11.78
N MET A 158 -3.99 -0.39 10.51
CA MET A 158 -4.65 -1.33 9.61
C MET A 158 -3.83 -2.60 9.37
N ASP A 159 -2.49 -2.48 9.20
CA ASP A 159 -1.62 -3.65 8.99
C ASP A 159 -1.47 -4.49 10.26
N PHE A 160 -1.44 -3.86 11.44
CA PHE A 160 -1.47 -4.53 12.73
C PHE A 160 -2.70 -5.44 12.83
N TRP A 161 -3.89 -4.89 12.68
CA TRP A 161 -5.13 -5.67 12.78
C TRP A 161 -5.19 -6.79 11.73
N ALA A 162 -4.96 -6.47 10.45
CA ALA A 162 -5.05 -7.44 9.36
C ALA A 162 -4.04 -8.59 9.48
N SER A 163 -2.87 -8.32 10.06
CA SER A 163 -1.84 -9.35 10.29
C SER A 163 -2.22 -10.30 11.42
N LEU A 164 -2.88 -9.82 12.46
CA LEU A 164 -3.34 -10.63 13.59
C LEU A 164 -4.62 -11.40 13.24
N GLU A 165 -5.58 -10.76 12.57
CA GLU A 165 -6.79 -11.44 12.08
C GLU A 165 -6.43 -12.67 11.25
N HIS A 166 -5.54 -12.52 10.27
CA HIS A 166 -5.09 -13.64 9.46
C HIS A 166 -4.45 -14.76 10.28
N LYS A 167 -3.66 -14.44 11.33
CA LYS A 167 -3.03 -15.44 12.19
C LYS A 167 -4.06 -16.15 13.09
N ILE A 168 -5.08 -15.44 13.55
CA ILE A 168 -6.16 -16.00 14.37
C ILE A 168 -6.99 -16.96 13.53
N TYR A 169 -7.46 -16.53 12.36
CA TYR A 169 -8.27 -17.39 11.47
C TYR A 169 -7.48 -18.55 10.87
N TYR A 170 -6.18 -18.41 10.64
CA TYR A 170 -5.38 -19.51 10.07
C TYR A 170 -5.27 -20.71 11.01
N LYS A 171 -5.44 -20.52 12.32
CA LYS A 171 -5.43 -21.61 13.31
C LYS A 171 -6.74 -22.40 13.34
N PHE A 172 -7.81 -21.85 12.78
CA PHE A 172 -9.09 -22.53 12.68
C PHE A 172 -9.23 -23.21 11.30
N GLU A 173 -9.16 -24.54 11.28
CA GLU A 173 -9.57 -25.33 10.13
C GLU A 173 -11.09 -25.43 10.12
N GLY A 174 -11.79 -24.41 9.61
CA GLY A 174 -13.25 -24.36 9.60
C GLY A 174 -13.80 -22.96 9.93
N ASP A 175 -15.10 -22.88 10.19
CA ASP A 175 -15.74 -21.62 10.59
C ASP A 175 -15.41 -21.31 12.05
N ALA A 176 -14.77 -20.17 12.27
CA ALA A 176 -14.48 -19.67 13.60
C ALA A 176 -15.79 -19.40 14.35
N PRO A 177 -15.86 -19.67 15.68
CA PRO A 177 -17.03 -19.35 16.48
C PRO A 177 -17.46 -17.88 16.31
N GLU A 178 -18.75 -17.62 16.28
CA GLU A 178 -19.33 -16.31 16.01
C GLU A 178 -18.81 -15.21 16.96
N TYR A 179 -18.57 -15.55 18.23
CA TYR A 179 -18.04 -14.59 19.19
C TYR A 179 -16.63 -14.09 18.80
N ILE A 180 -15.77 -14.93 18.17
CA ILE A 180 -14.44 -14.53 17.69
C ILE A 180 -14.57 -13.52 16.57
N SER A 181 -15.50 -13.76 15.63
CA SER A 181 -15.74 -12.83 14.51
C SER A 181 -16.28 -11.48 15.00
N ARG A 182 -17.15 -11.50 16.04
CA ARG A 182 -17.65 -10.28 16.69
C ARG A 182 -16.53 -9.54 17.40
N ASP A 183 -15.74 -10.21 18.22
CA ASP A 183 -14.66 -9.59 19.00
C ASP A 183 -13.55 -9.03 18.09
N LEU A 184 -13.25 -9.71 16.97
CA LEU A 184 -12.35 -9.20 15.94
C LEU A 184 -12.89 -7.92 15.28
N ARG A 185 -14.20 -7.82 15.07
CA ARG A 185 -14.83 -6.60 14.54
C ARG A 185 -14.74 -5.45 15.54
N GLU A 186 -15.01 -5.70 16.82
CA GLU A 186 -14.83 -4.72 17.88
C GLU A 186 -13.37 -4.22 17.96
N CYS A 187 -12.40 -5.13 17.84
CA CYS A 187 -10.98 -4.76 17.74
C CYS A 187 -10.70 -3.88 16.50
N ALA A 188 -11.33 -4.16 15.35
CA ALA A 188 -11.17 -3.35 14.15
C ALA A 188 -11.70 -1.91 14.34
N GLU A 189 -12.83 -1.76 15.04
CA GLU A 189 -13.41 -0.46 15.38
C GLU A 189 -12.51 0.34 16.33
N MET A 190 -11.97 -0.32 17.39
CA MET A 190 -11.02 0.30 18.31
C MET A 190 -9.74 0.77 17.60
N VAL A 191 -9.17 -0.07 16.74
CA VAL A 191 -7.98 0.25 15.95
C VAL A 191 -8.27 1.42 15.01
N SER A 192 -9.44 1.45 14.37
CA SER A 192 -9.87 2.57 13.50
C SER A 192 -9.97 3.88 14.25
N THR A 193 -10.59 3.85 15.43
CA THR A 193 -10.75 5.05 16.28
C THR A 193 -9.39 5.57 16.72
N LEU A 194 -8.45 4.68 17.06
CA LEU A 194 -7.09 5.07 17.42
C LEU A 194 -6.34 5.70 16.23
N ASP A 195 -6.46 5.11 15.04
CA ASP A 195 -5.83 5.59 13.81
C ASP A 195 -6.34 7.00 13.45
N GLU A 196 -7.65 7.23 13.51
CA GLU A 196 -8.27 8.54 13.30
C GLU A 196 -7.81 9.57 14.35
N LYS A 197 -7.67 9.15 15.61
CA LYS A 197 -7.18 10.03 16.69
C LYS A 197 -5.72 10.44 16.46
N MET A 198 -4.88 9.51 16.00
CA MET A 198 -3.48 9.80 15.68
C MET A 198 -3.35 10.75 14.49
N LEU A 199 -4.19 10.59 13.44
CA LEU A 199 -4.26 11.55 12.34
C LEU A 199 -4.64 12.95 12.82
N SER A 200 -5.69 13.06 13.63
CA SER A 200 -6.16 14.33 14.19
C SER A 200 -5.08 15.05 15.04
N LEU A 201 -4.29 14.29 15.82
CA LEU A 201 -3.17 14.85 16.58
C LEU A 201 -2.05 15.35 15.66
N ASN A 202 -1.74 14.61 14.58
CA ASN A 202 -0.75 15.04 13.60
C ASN A 202 -1.18 16.35 12.89
N GLU A 203 -2.45 16.46 12.53
CA GLU A 203 -3.01 17.68 11.93
C GLU A 203 -2.93 18.87 12.88
N ALA A 204 -3.30 18.69 14.15
CA ALA A 204 -3.21 19.75 15.18
C ALA A 204 -1.76 20.22 15.39
N ILE A 205 -0.78 19.31 15.38
CA ILE A 205 0.64 19.69 15.48
C ILE A 205 1.08 20.50 14.26
N LYS A 206 0.69 20.10 13.05
CA LYS A 206 1.01 20.85 11.83
C LYS A 206 0.48 22.28 11.89
N GLU A 207 -0.78 22.45 12.28
CA GLU A 207 -1.37 23.79 12.47
C GLU A 207 -0.62 24.64 13.52
N CYS A 208 -0.18 24.02 14.62
CA CYS A 208 0.61 24.72 15.63
C CYS A 208 1.96 25.19 15.10
N LEU A 209 2.65 24.36 14.31
CA LEU A 209 3.93 24.68 13.71
C LEU A 209 3.81 25.79 12.65
N GLU A 210 2.79 25.75 11.81
CA GLU A 210 2.51 26.79 10.81
C GLU A 210 2.28 28.15 11.47
N LYS A 211 1.43 28.20 12.52
CA LYS A 211 1.20 29.43 13.30
C LYS A 211 2.47 29.97 13.96
N GLN A 212 3.34 29.08 14.42
CA GLN A 212 4.60 29.46 15.05
C GLN A 212 5.60 30.02 14.03
N GLU A 213 5.65 29.46 12.82
CA GLU A 213 6.45 29.98 11.71
C GLU A 213 5.96 31.38 11.28
N GLU A 214 4.66 31.60 11.13
CA GLU A 214 4.07 32.90 10.79
C GLU A 214 4.41 33.97 11.83
N LEU A 215 4.31 33.64 13.11
CA LEU A 215 4.68 34.55 14.21
C LEU A 215 6.17 34.92 14.17
N ASN A 216 7.04 33.98 13.92
CA ASN A 216 8.48 34.19 13.82
C ASN A 216 8.84 35.09 12.62
N ILE A 217 8.20 34.90 11.46
CA ILE A 217 8.38 35.74 10.28
C ILE A 217 7.92 37.17 10.57
N SER A 218 6.75 37.32 11.17
CA SER A 218 6.20 38.65 11.54
C SER A 218 7.09 39.40 12.53
N THR A 219 7.71 38.70 13.47
CA THR A 219 8.61 39.29 14.47
C THR A 219 9.93 39.75 13.81
N LYS A 220 10.52 38.93 12.94
CA LYS A 220 11.74 39.27 12.18
C LYS A 220 11.53 40.47 11.27
N THR A 221 10.41 40.55 10.58
CA THR A 221 10.06 41.66 9.70
C THR A 221 9.92 43.00 10.51
N LYS A 222 9.34 42.94 11.71
CA LYS A 222 9.22 44.12 12.59
C LYS A 222 10.58 44.59 13.14
N GLU A 223 11.49 43.66 13.44
CA GLU A 223 12.84 43.98 13.91
C GLU A 223 13.69 44.61 12.80
N THR A 224 13.62 44.05 11.57
CA THR A 224 14.31 44.61 10.39
C THR A 224 13.83 46.03 10.09
N ASN A 225 12.51 46.24 10.06
CA ASN A 225 11.95 47.59 9.83
C ASN A 225 12.31 48.61 10.94
N ARG A 226 12.49 48.16 12.19
CA ARG A 226 12.95 49.02 13.29
C ARG A 226 14.46 49.37 13.17
N GLN A 227 15.28 48.42 12.68
CA GLN A 227 16.69 48.70 12.42
C GLN A 227 16.87 49.66 11.28
N ASP A 228 16.15 49.50 10.16
CA ASP A 228 16.18 50.41 9.03
C ASP A 228 15.74 51.82 9.38
N GLN A 229 14.69 51.99 10.22
CA GLN A 229 14.26 53.29 10.71
C GLN A 229 15.29 53.98 11.63
N ARG A 230 16.06 53.21 12.42
CA ARG A 230 17.14 53.76 13.27
C ARG A 230 18.33 54.20 12.47
N VAL A 231 18.67 53.47 11.38
CA VAL A 231 19.74 53.83 10.47
C VAL A 231 19.39 55.11 9.71
N LEU A 232 18.13 55.27 9.27
CA LEU A 232 17.67 56.51 8.59
C LEU A 232 17.58 57.72 9.52
N GLN A 233 17.33 57.52 10.82
CA GLN A 233 17.31 58.64 11.80
C GLN A 233 18.71 58.99 12.35
N GLY A 234 19.73 58.19 12.14
CA GLY A 234 21.11 58.49 12.55
C GLY A 234 21.98 59.10 11.48
N LEU A 235 21.41 59.48 10.33
CA LEU A 235 22.06 60.12 9.18
C LEU A 235 21.74 61.65 9.08
N ASP A 236 21.12 62.24 10.13
CA ASP A 236 20.92 63.70 10.24
C ASP A 236 21.94 64.35 11.20
#